data_25caff1cf8e9f1531b00bb635e089168
#
_entry.id   25caff1cf8e9f1531b00bb635e089168
#
_cell.length_a   1.000
_cell.length_b   1.000
_cell.length_c   1.000
_cell.angle_alpha   90.00
_cell.angle_beta   90.00
_cell.angle_gamma   90.00
#
_symmetry.space_group_name_H-M   'P 1'
#
loop_
_entity.id
_entity.type
_entity.pdbx_description
1 polymer ?
#
loop_
_entity_poly.entity_id
_entity_poly.type
_entity_poly.pdbx_seq_one_letter_code
_entity_poly.pdbx_strand_id
1 'polypeptide(L)'
;QIVLSENGKIDNFQKVAGNLMTDFVQSIQIAPNGVVTDIYPEAGNEAGKIDLIHDESRGEICRYGRDKNIVTMQGPFDLKQGGRGIAIRNPVYLECPDGTSAFWGFTIVIIRIPEVFEKSVQSLTQFGYDYCLTKTVSPLSDDTEVVSASGNILKEPITFEFEFCGSTFGLEVMPTDGWNHGWNILPQLVFGICIILLLTGLTVIVLVVERH
;
A
#
# COMPACT_ATOMS: atom_id res chain seq x y z
N GLN A 1 18.75 14.09 14.85
CA GLN A 1 19.25 13.16 15.87
C GLN A 1 18.19 13.05 16.98
N ILE A 2 17.63 11.87 17.20
CA ILE A 2 16.73 11.62 18.32
C ILE A 2 17.63 11.35 19.53
N VAL A 3 17.53 12.20 20.55
CA VAL A 3 18.26 12.01 21.81
C VAL A 3 17.28 11.46 22.82
N LEU A 4 17.52 10.24 23.30
CA LEU A 4 16.83 9.69 24.45
C LEU A 4 17.38 10.35 25.71
N SER A 5 16.49 10.93 26.52
CA SER A 5 16.84 11.38 27.87
C SER A 5 17.16 10.18 28.77
N GLU A 6 17.79 10.43 29.93
CA GLU A 6 18.14 9.40 30.94
C GLU A 6 16.94 8.50 31.34
N ASN A 7 15.71 8.97 31.12
CA ASN A 7 14.47 8.24 31.40
C ASN A 7 13.85 7.58 30.15
N GLY A 8 14.57 7.51 29.02
CA GLY A 8 14.05 6.93 27.78
C GLY A 8 12.98 7.78 27.07
N LYS A 9 12.79 9.05 27.48
CA LYS A 9 11.91 9.99 26.78
C LYS A 9 12.62 10.66 25.62
N ILE A 10 11.87 10.99 24.58
CA ILE A 10 12.34 11.80 23.47
C ILE A 10 11.99 13.25 23.77
N ASP A 11 12.96 14.06 24.20
CA ASP A 11 12.74 15.41 24.72
C ASP A 11 12.09 16.39 23.72
N ASN A 12 12.18 16.12 22.41
CA ASN A 12 11.62 16.99 21.37
C ASN A 12 10.66 16.24 20.44
N PHE A 13 9.99 15.19 20.95
CA PHE A 13 9.10 14.31 20.17
C PHE A 13 8.08 15.10 19.35
N GLN A 14 7.35 16.05 19.95
CA GLN A 14 6.31 16.83 19.29
C GLN A 14 6.85 17.59 18.07
N LYS A 15 8.03 18.19 18.18
CA LYS A 15 8.67 18.91 17.09
C LYS A 15 9.12 17.97 15.98
N VAL A 16 9.74 16.85 16.34
CA VAL A 16 10.22 15.85 15.36
C VAL A 16 9.05 15.21 14.64
N ALA A 17 8.05 14.74 15.38
CA ALA A 17 6.85 14.13 14.81
C ALA A 17 6.09 15.12 13.90
N GLY A 18 5.94 16.38 14.32
CA GLY A 18 5.31 17.42 13.51
C GLY A 18 5.98 17.64 12.15
N ASN A 19 7.31 17.55 12.09
CA ASN A 19 8.05 17.67 10.83
C ASN A 19 7.93 16.44 9.90
N LEU A 20 7.47 15.30 10.43
CA LEU A 20 7.28 14.06 9.68
C LEU A 20 5.83 13.85 9.20
N MET A 21 4.92 14.73 9.61
CA MET A 21 3.52 14.65 9.19
C MET A 21 3.36 14.92 7.70
N THR A 22 2.47 14.17 7.09
CA THR A 22 2.02 14.32 5.69
C THR A 22 0.50 14.23 5.65
N ASP A 23 -0.11 14.49 4.48
CA ASP A 23 -1.57 14.51 4.31
C ASP A 23 -2.22 13.15 4.67
N PHE A 24 -1.49 12.05 4.51
CA PHE A 24 -1.96 10.69 4.80
C PHE A 24 -1.49 10.13 6.16
N VAL A 25 -0.61 10.80 6.89
CA VAL A 25 -0.21 10.38 8.25
C VAL A 25 -1.22 10.92 9.26
N GLN A 26 -1.95 10.00 9.90
CA GLN A 26 -2.94 10.34 10.94
C GLN A 26 -2.27 10.67 12.27
N SER A 27 -1.31 9.85 12.69
CA SER A 27 -0.53 10.11 13.91
C SER A 27 0.80 9.38 13.91
N ILE A 28 1.74 9.92 14.67
CA ILE A 28 3.02 9.30 15.01
C ILE A 28 3.05 9.10 16.51
N GLN A 29 3.47 7.93 16.97
CA GLN A 29 3.41 7.54 18.38
C GLN A 29 4.70 6.81 18.78
N ILE A 30 5.02 6.87 20.06
CA ILE A 30 6.06 6.04 20.68
C ILE A 30 5.48 5.30 21.87
N ALA A 31 5.95 4.08 22.04
CA ALA A 31 5.48 3.17 23.09
C ALA A 31 6.66 2.47 23.80
N PRO A 32 7.38 3.15 24.70
CA PRO A 32 8.39 2.51 25.53
C PRO A 32 7.77 1.34 26.32
N ASN A 33 8.45 0.19 26.32
CA ASN A 33 7.96 -1.06 26.92
C ASN A 33 6.55 -1.49 26.45
N GLY A 34 6.12 -1.00 25.28
CA GLY A 34 4.81 -1.30 24.69
C GLY A 34 3.66 -0.40 25.14
N VAL A 35 3.90 0.55 26.07
CA VAL A 35 2.88 1.51 26.52
C VAL A 35 3.05 2.82 25.73
N VAL A 36 1.98 3.27 25.06
CA VAL A 36 2.00 4.52 24.28
C VAL A 36 2.10 5.70 25.24
N THR A 37 3.24 6.38 25.24
CA THR A 37 3.52 7.54 26.11
C THR A 37 3.35 8.88 25.42
N ASP A 38 3.68 8.94 24.14
CA ASP A 38 3.64 10.17 23.36
C ASP A 38 2.97 9.92 22.00
N ILE A 39 2.10 10.87 21.61
CA ILE A 39 1.34 10.85 20.36
C ILE A 39 1.38 12.25 19.74
N TYR A 40 1.59 12.31 18.46
CA TYR A 40 1.41 13.54 17.68
C TYR A 40 0.40 13.30 16.54
N PRO A 41 -0.58 14.19 16.33
CA PRO A 41 -0.96 15.31 17.19
C PRO A 41 -1.59 14.82 18.51
N GLU A 42 -1.43 15.59 19.59
CA GLU A 42 -2.03 15.25 20.90
C GLU A 42 -3.55 15.40 20.89
N ALA A 43 -4.07 16.36 20.12
CA ALA A 43 -5.50 16.64 20.07
C ALA A 43 -6.30 15.41 19.58
N GLY A 44 -7.23 14.95 20.41
CA GLY A 44 -8.08 13.79 20.13
C GLY A 44 -7.42 12.42 20.35
N ASN A 45 -6.19 12.38 20.88
CA ASN A 45 -5.46 11.16 21.17
C ASN A 45 -5.18 11.04 22.67
N GLU A 46 -5.27 9.83 23.21
CA GLU A 46 -5.05 9.55 24.64
C GLU A 46 -3.74 8.79 24.83
N ALA A 47 -2.67 9.50 25.20
CA ALA A 47 -1.42 8.89 25.62
C ALA A 47 -1.53 8.25 27.00
N GLY A 48 -0.71 7.24 27.29
CA GLY A 48 -0.57 6.62 28.62
C GLY A 48 -1.63 5.57 28.96
N LYS A 49 -2.65 5.37 28.12
CA LYS A 49 -3.74 4.41 28.38
C LYS A 49 -3.70 3.17 27.49
N ILE A 50 -2.83 3.14 26.49
CA ILE A 50 -2.77 2.05 25.51
C ILE A 50 -1.53 1.21 25.80
N ASP A 51 -1.73 0.02 26.37
CA ASP A 51 -0.71 -1.01 26.50
C ASP A 51 -0.81 -1.97 25.31
N LEU A 52 0.07 -1.82 24.36
CA LEU A 52 0.03 -2.57 23.09
C LEU A 52 0.35 -4.04 23.28
N ILE A 53 1.16 -4.41 24.27
CA ILE A 53 1.61 -5.80 24.47
C ILE A 53 0.53 -6.64 25.13
N HIS A 54 -0.25 -6.05 26.02
CA HIS A 54 -1.30 -6.73 26.79
C HIS A 54 -2.72 -6.47 26.25
N ASP A 55 -2.86 -5.68 25.21
CA ASP A 55 -4.14 -5.40 24.55
C ASP A 55 -4.70 -6.68 23.88
N GLU A 56 -6.00 -6.95 24.06
CA GLU A 56 -6.65 -8.15 23.54
C GLU A 56 -6.62 -8.23 21.99
N SER A 57 -6.74 -7.08 21.31
CA SER A 57 -6.85 -7.00 19.85
C SER A 57 -5.51 -6.77 19.13
N ARG A 58 -4.52 -6.22 19.85
CA ARG A 58 -3.23 -5.77 19.27
C ARG A 58 -2.05 -6.55 19.85
N GLY A 59 -2.20 -7.14 21.02
CA GLY A 59 -1.09 -7.73 21.78
C GLY A 59 -0.38 -8.85 21.04
N GLU A 60 -1.12 -9.71 20.36
CA GLU A 60 -0.53 -10.82 19.62
C GLU A 60 0.42 -10.35 18.51
N ILE A 61 -0.04 -9.42 17.67
CA ILE A 61 0.78 -8.88 16.58
C ILE A 61 1.95 -8.03 17.10
N CYS A 62 1.77 -7.31 18.22
CA CYS A 62 2.85 -6.55 18.83
C CYS A 62 3.93 -7.47 19.40
N ARG A 63 3.56 -8.55 20.11
CA ARG A 63 4.50 -9.57 20.58
C ARG A 63 5.20 -10.25 19.41
N TYR A 64 4.47 -10.61 18.35
CA TYR A 64 5.05 -11.20 17.14
C TYR A 64 6.11 -10.28 16.50
N GLY A 65 5.79 -8.99 16.28
CA GLY A 65 6.73 -8.02 15.73
C GLY A 65 7.96 -7.82 16.61
N ARG A 66 7.76 -7.72 17.94
CA ARG A 66 8.84 -7.67 18.91
C ARG A 66 9.73 -8.91 18.83
N ASP A 67 9.16 -10.10 18.98
CA ASP A 67 9.93 -11.35 19.13
C ASP A 67 10.67 -11.73 17.82
N LYS A 68 10.16 -11.32 16.67
CA LYS A 68 10.81 -11.49 15.36
C LYS A 68 11.68 -10.32 14.95
N ASN A 69 11.64 -9.20 15.68
CA ASN A 69 12.30 -7.94 15.33
C ASN A 69 11.97 -7.47 13.91
N ILE A 70 10.69 -7.45 13.57
CA ILE A 70 10.20 -7.03 12.26
C ILE A 70 9.12 -5.96 12.38
N VAL A 71 9.06 -5.10 11.38
CA VAL A 71 7.94 -4.15 11.22
C VAL A 71 6.67 -4.91 10.91
N THR A 72 5.58 -4.55 11.57
CA THR A 72 4.26 -5.16 11.34
C THR A 72 3.23 -4.11 10.93
N MET A 73 2.29 -4.52 10.08
CA MET A 73 1.10 -3.76 9.72
C MET A 73 -0.15 -4.44 10.28
N GLN A 74 -1.06 -3.65 10.84
CA GLN A 74 -2.38 -4.12 11.29
C GLN A 74 -3.47 -3.18 10.77
N GLY A 75 -4.55 -3.72 10.35
CA GLY A 75 -5.69 -3.00 9.78
C GLY A 75 -5.95 -3.46 8.34
N PRO A 76 -6.94 -2.82 7.70
CA PRO A 76 -7.56 -1.52 8.05
C PRO A 76 -8.49 -1.56 9.27
N PHE A 77 -8.63 -0.44 9.96
CA PHE A 77 -9.58 -0.22 11.06
C PHE A 77 -10.16 1.20 11.01
N ASP A 78 -11.33 1.38 11.65
CA ASP A 78 -11.98 2.68 11.70
C ASP A 78 -11.24 3.64 12.64
N LEU A 79 -10.98 4.86 12.17
CA LEU A 79 -10.34 5.91 12.94
C LEU A 79 -11.38 6.69 13.75
N LYS A 80 -11.05 7.07 14.98
CA LYS A 80 -11.94 7.88 15.85
C LYS A 80 -12.32 9.22 15.21
N GLN A 81 -11.43 9.78 14.41
CA GLN A 81 -11.63 11.05 13.69
C GLN A 81 -12.34 10.87 12.33
N GLY A 82 -12.80 9.67 12.03
CA GLY A 82 -13.43 9.29 10.78
C GLY A 82 -12.43 8.80 9.72
N GLY A 83 -12.94 8.00 8.79
CA GLY A 83 -12.13 7.29 7.79
C GLY A 83 -11.50 6.01 8.33
N ARG A 84 -10.65 5.39 7.52
CA ARG A 84 -9.97 4.13 7.85
C ARG A 84 -8.46 4.32 7.90
N GLY A 85 -7.78 3.52 8.70
CA GLY A 85 -6.34 3.59 8.86
C GLY A 85 -5.67 2.24 9.01
N ILE A 86 -4.35 2.26 8.86
CA ILE A 86 -3.45 1.13 9.07
C ILE A 86 -2.42 1.55 10.11
N ALA A 87 -2.18 0.70 11.11
CA ALA A 87 -1.11 0.88 12.08
C ALA A 87 0.15 0.15 11.62
N ILE A 88 1.23 0.89 11.49
CA ILE A 88 2.58 0.37 11.21
C ILE A 88 3.38 0.48 12.50
N ARG A 89 3.91 -0.64 12.99
CA ARG A 89 4.67 -0.72 14.24
C ARG A 89 6.06 -1.26 13.98
N ASN A 90 7.06 -0.49 14.37
CA ASN A 90 8.45 -0.89 14.28
C ASN A 90 9.00 -1.13 15.69
N PRO A 91 9.42 -2.36 16.05
CA PRO A 91 10.08 -2.62 17.32
C PRO A 91 11.46 -1.96 17.33
N VAL A 92 11.80 -1.33 18.44
CA VAL A 92 13.08 -0.66 18.65
C VAL A 92 13.85 -1.37 19.74
N TYR A 93 15.11 -1.67 19.47
CA TYR A 93 16.05 -2.27 20.40
C TYR A 93 17.20 -1.32 20.65
N LEU A 94 17.66 -1.25 21.86
CA LEU A 94 18.81 -0.44 22.27
C LEU A 94 19.96 -1.36 22.69
N GLU A 95 21.17 -0.97 22.32
CA GLU A 95 22.38 -1.65 22.78
C GLU A 95 22.63 -1.39 24.27
N CYS A 96 22.84 -2.45 25.05
CA CYS A 96 23.20 -2.39 26.43
C CYS A 96 24.74 -2.27 26.57
N PRO A 97 25.27 -1.78 27.70
CA PRO A 97 26.70 -1.67 27.95
C PRO A 97 27.47 -2.99 27.86
N ASP A 98 26.80 -4.10 28.04
CA ASP A 98 27.36 -5.47 27.91
C ASP A 98 27.38 -6.01 26.48
N GLY A 99 26.97 -5.22 25.49
CA GLY A 99 26.88 -5.59 24.07
C GLY A 99 25.63 -6.39 23.68
N THR A 100 24.70 -6.59 24.62
CA THR A 100 23.39 -7.18 24.32
C THR A 100 22.42 -6.12 23.79
N SER A 101 21.34 -6.55 23.13
CA SER A 101 20.25 -5.67 22.71
C SER A 101 19.01 -5.92 23.54
N ALA A 102 18.43 -4.86 24.10
CA ALA A 102 17.20 -4.92 24.86
C ALA A 102 16.06 -4.22 24.11
N PHE A 103 14.87 -4.82 24.14
CA PHE A 103 13.66 -4.20 23.59
C PHE A 103 13.34 -2.91 24.37
N TRP A 104 13.38 -1.78 23.65
CA TRP A 104 13.01 -0.50 24.22
C TRP A 104 11.51 -0.22 24.11
N GLY A 105 10.89 -0.56 22.98
CA GLY A 105 9.51 -0.25 22.71
C GLY A 105 9.18 -0.25 21.23
N PHE A 106 8.12 0.47 20.87
CA PHE A 106 7.70 0.64 19.47
C PHE A 106 7.73 2.11 19.03
N THR A 107 8.11 2.36 17.80
CA THR A 107 7.67 3.52 17.04
C THR A 107 6.49 3.13 16.18
N ILE A 108 5.46 3.99 16.14
CA ILE A 108 4.19 3.67 15.50
C ILE A 108 3.79 4.82 14.58
N VAL A 109 3.33 4.47 13.37
CA VAL A 109 2.70 5.42 12.45
C VAL A 109 1.32 4.89 12.10
N ILE A 110 0.31 5.73 12.29
CA ILE A 110 -1.04 5.47 11.77
C ILE A 110 -1.18 6.22 10.45
N ILE A 111 -1.46 5.49 9.38
CA ILE A 111 -1.68 6.08 8.05
C ILE A 111 -3.14 5.96 7.66
N ARG A 112 -3.63 6.94 6.90
CA ARG A 112 -5.00 6.96 6.37
C ARG A 112 -5.08 6.27 5.03
N ILE A 113 -6.16 5.53 4.82
CA ILE A 113 -6.48 4.90 3.55
C ILE A 113 -7.84 5.40 3.05
N PRO A 114 -8.03 5.55 1.75
CA PRO A 114 -7.09 5.22 0.65
C PRO A 114 -5.98 6.26 0.41
N GLU A 115 -5.93 7.37 1.14
CA GLU A 115 -5.13 8.58 0.86
C GLU A 115 -3.64 8.28 0.63
N VAL A 116 -3.06 7.34 1.39
CA VAL A 116 -1.64 6.96 1.24
C VAL A 116 -1.34 6.37 -0.14
N PHE A 117 -2.32 5.75 -0.79
CA PHE A 117 -2.17 5.10 -2.09
C PHE A 117 -2.52 5.99 -3.28
N GLU A 118 -3.25 7.10 -3.07
CA GLU A 118 -3.81 7.93 -4.15
C GLU A 118 -2.80 8.31 -5.23
N LYS A 119 -1.62 8.78 -4.84
CA LYS A 119 -0.59 9.17 -5.81
C LYS A 119 -0.04 7.98 -6.60
N SER A 120 0.07 6.82 -5.96
CA SER A 120 0.61 5.61 -6.57
C SER A 120 -0.35 5.00 -7.59
N VAL A 121 -1.66 5.02 -7.29
CA VAL A 121 -2.69 4.44 -8.16
C VAL A 121 -3.23 5.42 -9.20
N GLN A 122 -2.95 6.71 -9.05
CA GLN A 122 -3.40 7.75 -10.00
C GLN A 122 -2.96 7.46 -11.44
N SER A 123 -1.75 6.95 -11.63
CA SER A 123 -1.26 6.60 -12.96
C SER A 123 -2.06 5.46 -13.59
N LEU A 124 -2.54 4.49 -12.81
CA LEU A 124 -3.37 3.40 -13.34
C LEU A 124 -4.64 3.96 -13.96
N THR A 125 -5.38 4.79 -13.21
CA THR A 125 -6.64 5.39 -13.69
C THR A 125 -6.42 6.36 -14.85
N GLN A 126 -5.32 7.12 -14.85
CA GLN A 126 -4.97 8.01 -15.97
C GLN A 126 -4.68 7.25 -17.26
N PHE A 127 -4.13 6.03 -17.18
CA PHE A 127 -3.89 5.18 -18.33
C PHE A 127 -5.07 4.27 -18.69
N GLY A 128 -6.24 4.47 -18.08
CA GLY A 128 -7.47 3.73 -18.38
C GLY A 128 -7.50 2.34 -17.79
N TYR A 129 -6.93 2.15 -16.60
CA TYR A 129 -7.01 0.92 -15.85
C TYR A 129 -7.87 1.08 -14.59
N ASP A 130 -8.72 0.11 -14.35
CA ASP A 130 -9.37 -0.11 -13.07
C ASP A 130 -8.51 -1.02 -12.20
N TYR A 131 -8.57 -0.82 -10.89
CA TYR A 131 -7.75 -1.57 -9.94
C TYR A 131 -8.49 -1.86 -8.64
N CYS A 132 -8.04 -2.89 -7.95
CA CYS A 132 -8.36 -3.18 -6.55
C CYS A 132 -7.09 -3.56 -5.82
N LEU A 133 -6.75 -2.83 -4.76
CA LEU A 133 -5.62 -3.12 -3.88
C LEU A 133 -6.17 -3.69 -2.58
N THR A 134 -5.80 -4.92 -2.28
CA THR A 134 -6.11 -5.62 -1.04
C THR A 134 -4.86 -5.77 -0.17
N LYS A 135 -5.08 -6.03 1.11
CA LYS A 135 -4.00 -6.30 2.07
C LYS A 135 -4.49 -7.30 3.11
N THR A 136 -3.62 -8.24 3.54
CA THR A 136 -3.90 -9.07 4.72
C THR A 136 -4.10 -8.19 5.95
N VAL A 137 -5.12 -8.48 6.76
CA VAL A 137 -5.48 -7.68 7.96
C VAL A 137 -4.30 -7.56 8.92
N SER A 138 -3.55 -8.64 9.09
CA SER A 138 -2.31 -8.67 9.88
C SER A 138 -1.35 -9.73 9.33
N PRO A 139 -0.07 -9.74 9.75
CA PRO A 139 0.87 -10.82 9.43
C PRO A 139 0.48 -12.20 9.97
N LEU A 140 -0.49 -12.26 10.86
CA LEU A 140 -0.99 -13.49 11.51
C LEU A 140 -2.35 -13.95 10.99
N SER A 141 -2.85 -13.33 9.92
CA SER A 141 -4.17 -13.64 9.33
C SER A 141 -4.06 -13.69 7.82
N ASP A 142 -4.73 -14.67 7.23
CA ASP A 142 -4.92 -14.77 5.78
C ASP A 142 -6.12 -13.94 5.28
N ASP A 143 -6.89 -13.34 6.20
CA ASP A 143 -8.01 -12.47 5.85
C ASP A 143 -7.49 -11.22 5.17
N THR A 144 -8.09 -10.86 4.04
CA THR A 144 -7.73 -9.68 3.26
C THR A 144 -8.85 -8.65 3.26
N GLU A 145 -8.48 -7.37 3.24
CA GLU A 145 -9.41 -6.28 3.06
C GLU A 145 -8.96 -5.33 1.96
N VAL A 146 -9.92 -4.69 1.31
CA VAL A 146 -9.67 -3.66 0.31
C VAL A 146 -9.15 -2.41 1.01
N VAL A 147 -8.00 -1.92 0.58
CA VAL A 147 -7.36 -0.69 1.09
C VAL A 147 -7.45 0.47 0.11
N SER A 148 -7.62 0.18 -1.19
CA SER A 148 -7.88 1.17 -2.24
C SER A 148 -8.46 0.50 -3.48
N ALA A 149 -9.41 1.14 -4.17
CA ALA A 149 -9.98 0.62 -5.41
C ALA A 149 -10.52 1.74 -6.28
N SER A 150 -10.60 1.52 -7.61
CA SER A 150 -11.24 2.44 -8.56
C SER A 150 -12.77 2.48 -8.44
N GLY A 151 -13.38 1.52 -7.75
CA GLY A 151 -14.82 1.43 -7.53
C GLY A 151 -15.58 0.58 -8.56
N ASN A 152 -14.94 0.17 -9.66
CA ASN A 152 -15.54 -0.71 -10.66
C ASN A 152 -15.33 -2.19 -10.31
N ILE A 153 -16.26 -3.05 -10.75
CA ILE A 153 -16.12 -4.50 -10.61
C ILE A 153 -15.13 -5.01 -11.65
N LEU A 154 -14.05 -5.62 -11.21
CA LEU A 154 -13.05 -6.20 -12.07
C LEU A 154 -13.52 -7.57 -12.58
N LYS A 155 -13.41 -7.80 -13.89
CA LYS A 155 -13.70 -9.09 -14.54
C LYS A 155 -12.42 -9.64 -15.13
N GLU A 156 -11.98 -10.78 -14.61
CA GLU A 156 -10.73 -11.43 -15.01
C GLU A 156 -9.51 -10.50 -14.91
N PRO A 157 -9.25 -9.86 -13.74
CA PRO A 157 -8.10 -8.98 -13.57
C PRO A 157 -6.79 -9.76 -13.66
N ILE A 158 -5.70 -9.06 -13.98
CA ILE A 158 -4.36 -9.56 -13.71
C ILE A 158 -4.04 -9.25 -12.25
N THR A 159 -3.61 -10.26 -11.51
CA THR A 159 -3.28 -10.15 -10.09
C THR A 159 -1.77 -10.21 -9.88
N PHE A 160 -1.26 -9.30 -9.07
CA PHE A 160 0.13 -9.29 -8.61
C PHE A 160 0.16 -9.21 -7.10
N GLU A 161 0.90 -10.14 -6.48
CA GLU A 161 1.06 -10.18 -5.02
C GLU A 161 2.48 -9.76 -4.62
N PHE A 162 2.60 -9.02 -3.52
CA PHE A 162 3.88 -8.61 -2.94
C PHE A 162 3.79 -8.48 -1.42
N GLU A 163 4.93 -8.64 -0.77
CA GLU A 163 5.03 -8.50 0.67
C GLU A 163 5.63 -7.14 1.05
N PHE A 164 5.03 -6.49 2.04
CA PHE A 164 5.54 -5.25 2.60
C PHE A 164 5.20 -5.13 4.10
N CYS A 165 6.21 -4.87 4.94
CA CYS A 165 6.07 -4.74 6.40
C CYS A 165 5.29 -5.90 7.04
N GLY A 166 5.60 -7.12 6.65
CA GLY A 166 4.98 -8.34 7.18
C GLY A 166 3.52 -8.56 6.77
N SER A 167 3.02 -7.84 5.77
CA SER A 167 1.69 -8.05 5.21
C SER A 167 1.79 -8.35 3.71
N THR A 168 0.91 -9.23 3.23
CA THR A 168 0.77 -9.51 1.80
C THR A 168 -0.25 -8.55 1.19
N PHE A 169 0.14 -7.91 0.10
CA PHE A 169 -0.71 -7.06 -0.72
C PHE A 169 -1.05 -7.78 -2.02
N GLY A 170 -2.30 -7.68 -2.45
CA GLY A 170 -2.78 -8.12 -3.75
C GLY A 170 -3.22 -6.93 -4.58
N LEU A 171 -2.57 -6.69 -5.71
CA LEU A 171 -2.98 -5.69 -6.69
C LEU A 171 -3.64 -6.37 -7.88
N GLU A 172 -4.91 -6.11 -8.06
CA GLU A 172 -5.69 -6.52 -9.23
C GLU A 172 -5.84 -5.34 -10.18
N VAL A 173 -5.61 -5.58 -11.47
CA VAL A 173 -5.67 -4.53 -12.52
C VAL A 173 -6.36 -5.06 -13.75
N MET A 174 -7.20 -4.23 -14.36
CA MET A 174 -7.92 -4.53 -15.60
C MET A 174 -8.09 -3.25 -16.43
N PRO A 175 -8.01 -3.28 -17.77
CA PRO A 175 -8.40 -2.14 -18.59
C PRO A 175 -9.86 -1.74 -18.33
N THR A 176 -10.16 -0.45 -18.18
CA THR A 176 -11.51 0.06 -17.93
C THR A 176 -12.50 -0.39 -19.01
N ASP A 177 -12.04 -0.46 -20.27
CA ASP A 177 -12.84 -0.93 -21.40
C ASP A 177 -12.86 -2.47 -21.56
N GLY A 178 -12.25 -3.20 -20.57
CA GLY A 178 -12.10 -4.66 -20.63
C GLY A 178 -10.98 -5.13 -21.55
N TRP A 179 -10.74 -6.44 -21.55
CA TRP A 179 -9.69 -7.08 -22.34
C TRP A 179 -10.03 -7.22 -23.82
N ASN A 180 -11.28 -7.01 -24.21
CA ASN A 180 -11.80 -7.23 -25.57
C ASN A 180 -11.55 -6.04 -26.50
N HIS A 181 -10.29 -5.67 -26.72
CA HIS A 181 -9.90 -4.79 -27.82
C HIS A 181 -9.78 -5.53 -29.16
N GLY A 182 -10.07 -6.84 -29.19
CA GLY A 182 -9.93 -7.67 -30.39
C GLY A 182 -10.77 -7.25 -31.59
N TRP A 183 -11.87 -6.54 -31.38
CA TRP A 183 -12.71 -6.02 -32.46
C TRP A 183 -12.09 -4.85 -33.22
N ASN A 184 -11.13 -4.14 -32.63
CA ASN A 184 -10.40 -3.07 -33.33
C ASN A 184 -9.34 -3.58 -34.29
N ILE A 185 -8.98 -4.87 -34.24
CA ILE A 185 -8.05 -5.52 -35.20
C ILE A 185 -8.77 -5.84 -36.50
N LEU A 186 -10.07 -6.10 -36.47
CA LEU A 186 -10.85 -6.49 -37.64
C LEU A 186 -10.85 -5.42 -38.75
N PRO A 187 -11.11 -4.12 -38.48
CA PRO A 187 -10.99 -3.07 -39.49
C PRO A 187 -9.58 -2.96 -40.07
N GLN A 188 -8.54 -3.12 -39.25
CA GLN A 188 -7.15 -3.07 -39.69
C GLN A 188 -6.78 -4.26 -40.57
N LEU A 189 -7.25 -5.45 -40.22
CA LEU A 189 -7.11 -6.66 -41.05
C LEU A 189 -7.84 -6.52 -42.40
N VAL A 190 -9.10 -6.07 -42.38
CA VAL A 190 -9.87 -5.82 -43.60
C VAL A 190 -9.19 -4.79 -44.46
N PHE A 191 -8.72 -3.69 -43.91
CA PHE A 191 -7.99 -2.65 -44.64
C PHE A 191 -6.70 -3.19 -45.25
N GLY A 192 -5.91 -3.97 -44.51
CA GLY A 192 -4.70 -4.63 -45.01
C GLY A 192 -4.99 -5.60 -46.18
N ILE A 193 -6.04 -6.42 -46.07
CA ILE A 193 -6.47 -7.34 -47.13
C ILE A 193 -6.89 -6.55 -48.38
N CYS A 194 -7.65 -5.47 -48.24
CA CYS A 194 -8.04 -4.61 -49.38
C CYS A 194 -6.83 -4.00 -50.12
N ILE A 195 -5.82 -3.54 -49.38
CA ILE A 195 -4.58 -3.02 -49.99
C ILE A 195 -3.85 -4.10 -50.77
N ILE A 196 -3.71 -5.30 -50.22
CA ILE A 196 -3.06 -6.43 -50.89
C ILE A 196 -3.80 -6.79 -52.18
N LEU A 197 -5.13 -6.85 -52.17
CA LEU A 197 -5.95 -7.16 -53.33
C LEU A 197 -5.82 -6.05 -54.43
N LEU A 198 -5.77 -4.79 -54.03
CA LEU A 198 -5.56 -3.67 -54.95
C LEU A 198 -4.18 -3.73 -55.61
N LEU A 199 -3.13 -3.97 -54.83
CA LEU A 199 -1.76 -4.07 -55.37
C LEU A 199 -1.60 -5.28 -56.31
N THR A 200 -2.17 -6.44 -55.94
CA THR A 200 -2.16 -7.63 -56.84
C THR A 200 -2.97 -7.41 -58.11
N GLY A 201 -4.12 -6.76 -58.02
CA GLY A 201 -4.92 -6.39 -59.19
C GLY A 201 -4.16 -5.45 -60.12
N LEU A 202 -3.48 -4.43 -59.58
CA LEU A 202 -2.67 -3.48 -60.33
C LEU A 202 -1.51 -4.18 -61.02
N THR A 203 -0.79 -5.07 -60.38
CA THR A 203 0.32 -5.85 -60.96
C THR A 203 -0.16 -6.76 -62.09
N VAL A 204 -1.32 -7.42 -61.94
CA VAL A 204 -1.89 -8.23 -63.04
C VAL A 204 -2.26 -7.38 -64.24
N ILE A 205 -2.86 -6.19 -64.04
CA ILE A 205 -3.21 -5.26 -65.11
C ILE A 205 -1.94 -4.82 -65.89
N VAL A 206 -0.87 -4.44 -65.16
CA VAL A 206 0.40 -4.05 -65.78
C VAL A 206 0.98 -5.17 -66.60
N LEU A 207 1.02 -6.40 -66.08
CA LEU A 207 1.53 -7.57 -66.79
C LEU A 207 0.70 -7.94 -68.04
N VAL A 208 -0.62 -7.71 -68.01
CA VAL A 208 -1.48 -7.93 -69.17
C VAL A 208 -1.25 -6.86 -70.25
N VAL A 209 -1.08 -5.59 -69.87
CA VAL A 209 -0.84 -4.49 -70.75
C VAL A 209 0.55 -4.60 -71.44
N GLU A 210 1.58 -5.07 -70.73
CA GLU A 210 2.92 -5.30 -71.28
C GLU A 210 2.97 -6.49 -72.26
N ARG A 211 1.99 -7.41 -72.22
CA ARG A 211 1.92 -8.57 -73.16
C ARG A 211 1.16 -8.30 -74.44
N HIS A 212 0.49 -7.16 -74.53
CA HIS A 212 -0.20 -6.73 -75.76
C HIS A 212 0.56 -5.63 -76.47
#